data_75a575294812dd1d27c2094c8f46e4cd
#
_entry.id   75a575294812dd1d27c2094c8f46e4cd
#
_cell.length_a   1.000
_cell.length_b   1.000
_cell.length_c   1.000
_cell.angle_alpha   90.00
_cell.angle_beta   90.00
_cell.angle_gamma   90.00
#
_symmetry.space_group_name_H-M   'P 1'
#
loop_
_entity.id
_entity.type
_entity.pdbx_description
1 polymer ?
#
loop_
_entity_poly.entity_id
_entity_poly.type
_entity_poly.pdbx_seq_one_letter_code
_entity_poly.pdbx_strand_id
1 'polypeptide(L)'
;LVIAVVIALGSMLSTAYYHPITKFVSNYSTKLIIAGFVVPLGISVLINRINLTINKMAFFTYSVLTGLLLSYAVFKYGIGITLFSCIFAAGIFAIMALFGYYTKEDLERYRLILKINMFFLICLFSINLYFGIPILYWIIAYSALINFTSLIGFDINHIKKELILMSKNEIFLDRVSLMGTMQFYLDYFVLSLALMSIFGKTFT
;
A
#
# COMPACT_ATOMS: atom_id res chain seq x y z
N LEU A 1 -1.75 6.35 10.58
CA LEU A 1 -0.99 5.30 9.92
C LEU A 1 -0.67 4.14 10.87
N VAL A 2 0.02 4.39 12.01
CA VAL A 2 0.44 3.34 12.96
C VAL A 2 -0.74 2.47 13.41
N ILE A 3 -1.86 3.07 13.80
CA ILE A 3 -3.08 2.34 14.21
C ILE A 3 -3.58 1.42 13.09
N ALA A 4 -3.59 1.90 11.85
CA ALA A 4 -4.03 1.11 10.69
C ALA A 4 -3.09 -0.09 10.43
N VAL A 5 -1.79 0.10 10.55
CA VAL A 5 -0.80 -0.98 10.44
C VAL A 5 -0.98 -2.01 11.56
N VAL A 6 -1.20 -1.56 12.80
CA VAL A 6 -1.46 -2.46 13.95
C VAL A 6 -2.74 -3.27 13.73
N ILE A 7 -3.82 -2.65 13.25
CA ILE A 7 -5.06 -3.35 12.91
C ILE A 7 -4.82 -4.39 11.81
N ALA A 8 -4.07 -4.04 10.77
CA ALA A 8 -3.76 -4.97 9.68
C ALA A 8 -2.92 -6.16 10.17
N LEU A 9 -1.88 -5.91 10.97
CA LEU A 9 -1.06 -6.99 11.56
C LEU A 9 -1.88 -7.86 12.53
N GLY A 10 -2.72 -7.26 13.35
CA GLY A 10 -3.61 -7.99 14.27
C GLY A 10 -4.59 -8.87 13.53
N SER A 11 -5.23 -8.35 12.46
CA SER A 11 -6.15 -9.14 11.63
C SER A 11 -5.41 -10.22 10.83
N MET A 12 -4.20 -9.96 10.36
CA MET A 12 -3.34 -10.95 9.71
C MET A 12 -3.05 -12.13 10.65
N LEU A 13 -2.60 -11.85 11.88
CA LEU A 13 -2.26 -12.89 12.85
C LEU A 13 -3.49 -13.70 13.25
N SER A 14 -4.60 -13.04 13.59
CA SER A 14 -5.83 -13.72 13.98
C SER A 14 -6.37 -14.63 12.88
N THR A 15 -6.32 -14.17 11.62
CA THR A 15 -6.83 -14.97 10.49
C THR A 15 -5.87 -16.06 10.06
N ALA A 16 -4.55 -15.87 10.20
CA ALA A 16 -3.57 -16.89 9.88
C ALA A 16 -3.68 -18.13 10.79
N TYR A 17 -4.11 -17.95 12.04
CA TYR A 17 -4.34 -19.05 12.98
C TYR A 17 -5.73 -19.68 12.85
N TYR A 18 -6.69 -19.04 12.19
CA TYR A 18 -8.07 -19.57 12.09
C TYR A 18 -8.31 -20.26 10.75
N HIS A 19 -8.20 -21.57 10.74
CA HIS A 19 -8.24 -22.46 9.56
C HIS A 19 -9.42 -22.22 8.56
N PRO A 20 -10.68 -21.97 9.00
CA PRO A 20 -11.77 -21.68 8.07
C PRO A 20 -11.57 -20.40 7.25
N ILE A 21 -11.00 -19.37 7.85
CA ILE A 21 -10.77 -18.07 7.20
C ILE A 21 -9.63 -18.17 6.21
N THR A 22 -8.55 -18.91 6.53
CA THR A 22 -7.43 -19.11 5.59
C THR A 22 -7.90 -19.82 4.31
N LYS A 23 -8.80 -20.80 4.42
CA LYS A 23 -9.37 -21.50 3.27
C LYS A 23 -10.23 -20.56 2.40
N PHE A 24 -11.04 -19.70 3.04
CA PHE A 24 -11.82 -18.68 2.35
C PHE A 24 -10.91 -17.69 1.60
N VAL A 25 -9.89 -17.15 2.27
CA VAL A 25 -8.93 -16.19 1.69
C VAL A 25 -8.17 -16.82 0.53
N SER A 26 -7.76 -18.08 0.62
CA SER A 26 -7.12 -18.82 -0.48
C SER A 26 -8.02 -18.96 -1.70
N ASN A 27 -9.29 -19.33 -1.53
CA ASN A 27 -10.25 -19.48 -2.62
C ASN A 27 -10.60 -18.16 -3.34
N TYR A 28 -10.58 -17.04 -2.61
CA TYR A 28 -10.93 -15.72 -3.14
C TYR A 28 -9.73 -14.78 -3.29
N SER A 29 -8.50 -15.30 -3.23
CA SER A 29 -7.26 -14.51 -3.22
C SER A 29 -7.18 -13.49 -4.35
N THR A 30 -7.49 -13.88 -5.59
CA THR A 30 -7.46 -12.95 -6.73
C THR A 30 -8.47 -11.80 -6.59
N LYS A 31 -9.69 -12.10 -6.13
CA LYS A 31 -10.73 -11.08 -5.91
C LYS A 31 -10.35 -10.13 -4.78
N LEU A 32 -9.75 -10.66 -3.71
CA LEU A 32 -9.28 -9.88 -2.58
C LEU A 32 -8.11 -8.96 -2.98
N ILE A 33 -7.18 -9.44 -3.80
CA ILE A 33 -6.08 -8.62 -4.33
C ILE A 33 -6.64 -7.46 -5.16
N ILE A 34 -7.57 -7.72 -6.08
CA ILE A 34 -8.22 -6.69 -6.87
C ILE A 34 -8.94 -5.69 -5.95
N ALA A 35 -9.69 -6.16 -4.96
CA ALA A 35 -10.35 -5.29 -3.99
C ALA A 35 -9.36 -4.43 -3.20
N GLY A 36 -8.19 -4.98 -2.84
CA GLY A 36 -7.11 -4.27 -2.16
C GLY A 36 -6.59 -3.04 -2.92
N PHE A 37 -6.66 -3.05 -4.25
CA PHE A 37 -6.30 -1.91 -5.08
C PHE A 37 -7.49 -1.00 -5.41
N VAL A 38 -8.66 -1.57 -5.68
CA VAL A 38 -9.85 -0.80 -6.11
C VAL A 38 -10.47 0.00 -4.96
N VAL A 39 -10.52 -0.58 -3.76
CA VAL A 39 -11.15 0.07 -2.60
C VAL A 39 -10.48 1.41 -2.23
N PRO A 40 -9.14 1.52 -2.08
CA PRO A 40 -8.52 2.80 -1.76
C PRO A 40 -8.68 3.85 -2.87
N LEU A 41 -8.69 3.43 -4.13
CA LEU A 41 -8.98 4.34 -5.24
C LEU A 41 -10.41 4.89 -5.15
N GLY A 42 -11.38 4.04 -4.85
CA GLY A 42 -12.78 4.45 -4.63
C GLY A 42 -12.91 5.42 -3.46
N ILE A 43 -12.28 5.15 -2.33
CA ILE A 43 -12.28 6.03 -1.16
C ILE A 43 -11.62 7.38 -1.51
N SER A 44 -10.48 7.38 -2.21
CA SER A 44 -9.78 8.60 -2.63
C SER A 44 -10.66 9.53 -3.49
N VAL A 45 -11.44 8.96 -4.42
CA VAL A 45 -12.37 9.74 -5.25
C VAL A 45 -13.53 10.31 -4.43
N LEU A 46 -14.01 9.57 -3.44
CA LEU A 46 -15.20 9.93 -2.64
C LEU A 46 -14.85 10.81 -1.44
N ILE A 47 -13.58 10.93 -1.04
CA ILE A 47 -13.15 11.60 0.20
C ILE A 47 -13.64 13.05 0.31
N ASN A 48 -13.76 13.75 -0.82
CA ASN A 48 -14.21 15.13 -0.87
C ASN A 48 -15.75 15.27 -0.85
N ARG A 49 -16.47 14.16 -1.10
CA ARG A 49 -17.94 14.16 -1.21
C ARG A 49 -18.65 13.59 0.01
N ILE A 50 -17.94 12.82 0.85
CA ILE A 50 -18.50 12.09 1.98
C ILE A 50 -18.04 12.73 3.29
N ASN A 51 -18.78 12.51 4.38
CA ASN A 51 -18.43 12.97 5.72
C ASN A 51 -17.10 12.36 6.18
N LEU A 52 -16.29 13.18 6.86
CA LEU A 52 -14.98 12.79 7.37
C LEU A 52 -15.03 11.52 8.24
N THR A 53 -16.08 11.39 9.07
CA THR A 53 -16.28 10.21 9.94
C THR A 53 -16.45 8.93 9.12
N ILE A 54 -17.24 8.97 8.04
CA ILE A 54 -17.44 7.81 7.15
C ILE A 54 -16.13 7.45 6.45
N ASN A 55 -15.36 8.45 6.01
CA ASN A 55 -14.04 8.22 5.42
C ASN A 55 -13.06 7.56 6.40
N LYS A 56 -13.06 7.98 7.68
CA LYS A 56 -12.25 7.33 8.73
C LYS A 56 -12.67 5.86 8.94
N MET A 57 -13.98 5.59 9.00
CA MET A 57 -14.49 4.21 9.11
C MET A 57 -14.11 3.35 7.90
N ALA A 58 -14.24 3.89 6.70
CA ALA A 58 -13.85 3.20 5.47
C ALA A 58 -12.35 2.87 5.45
N PHE A 59 -11.50 3.76 5.93
CA PHE A 59 -10.07 3.52 6.07
C PHE A 59 -9.75 2.41 7.07
N PHE A 60 -10.40 2.37 8.23
CA PHE A 60 -10.22 1.27 9.19
C PHE A 60 -10.71 -0.07 8.62
N THR A 61 -11.85 -0.09 7.93
CA THR A 61 -12.35 -1.30 7.25
C THR A 61 -11.34 -1.78 6.18
N TYR A 62 -10.75 -0.84 5.44
CA TYR A 62 -9.69 -1.14 4.49
C TYR A 62 -8.44 -1.73 5.16
N SER A 63 -8.07 -1.25 6.36
CA SER A 63 -6.95 -1.82 7.12
C SER A 63 -7.18 -3.28 7.53
N VAL A 64 -8.41 -3.65 7.87
CA VAL A 64 -8.78 -5.05 8.13
C VAL A 64 -8.69 -5.89 6.85
N LEU A 65 -9.18 -5.37 5.72
CA LEU A 65 -9.10 -6.05 4.41
C LEU A 65 -7.64 -6.34 4.02
N THR A 66 -6.74 -5.38 4.21
CA THR A 66 -5.31 -5.58 3.92
C THR A 66 -4.67 -6.60 4.84
N GLY A 67 -5.10 -6.69 6.10
CA GLY A 67 -4.66 -7.74 7.02
C GLY A 67 -5.10 -9.14 6.57
N LEU A 68 -6.32 -9.28 6.00
CA LEU A 68 -6.76 -10.53 5.36
C LEU A 68 -5.87 -10.89 4.17
N LEU A 69 -5.47 -9.91 3.36
CA LEU A 69 -4.53 -10.14 2.25
C LEU A 69 -3.15 -10.57 2.74
N LEU A 70 -2.66 -9.97 3.82
CA LEU A 70 -1.39 -10.38 4.43
C LEU A 70 -1.46 -11.80 5.02
N SER A 71 -2.63 -12.24 5.52
CA SER A 71 -2.80 -13.62 5.98
C SER A 71 -2.64 -14.65 4.86
N TYR A 72 -3.03 -14.29 3.63
CA TYR A 72 -2.75 -15.11 2.46
C TYR A 72 -1.25 -15.21 2.17
N ALA A 73 -0.52 -14.10 2.34
CA ALA A 73 0.94 -14.10 2.19
C ALA A 73 1.61 -14.99 3.26
N VAL A 74 1.13 -14.97 4.51
CA VAL A 74 1.58 -15.89 5.57
C VAL A 74 1.36 -17.34 5.19
N PHE A 75 0.19 -17.65 4.63
CA PHE A 75 -0.12 -19.02 4.15
C PHE A 75 0.81 -19.45 3.01
N LYS A 76 1.13 -18.52 2.09
CA LYS A 76 1.93 -18.84 0.89
C LYS A 76 3.43 -18.86 1.15
N TYR A 77 3.97 -17.94 1.95
CA TYR A 77 5.40 -17.71 2.13
C TYR A 77 5.90 -18.00 3.55
N GLY A 78 4.99 -18.27 4.47
CA GLY A 78 5.30 -18.42 5.89
C GLY A 78 5.36 -17.11 6.66
N ILE A 79 5.15 -17.22 7.97
CA ILE A 79 5.09 -16.06 8.87
C ILE A 79 6.42 -15.31 8.96
N GLY A 80 7.54 -16.02 8.94
CA GLY A 80 8.89 -15.43 9.03
C GLY A 80 9.19 -14.48 7.88
N ILE A 81 8.96 -14.92 6.63
CA ILE A 81 9.18 -14.11 5.41
C ILE A 81 8.23 -12.91 5.40
N THR A 82 6.97 -13.12 5.77
CA THR A 82 5.96 -12.07 5.80
C THR A 82 6.32 -10.96 6.79
N LEU A 83 6.66 -11.32 8.03
CA LEU A 83 7.07 -10.34 9.05
C LEU A 83 8.37 -9.65 8.68
N PHE A 84 9.36 -10.38 8.20
CA PHE A 84 10.63 -9.80 7.74
C PHE A 84 10.40 -8.76 6.65
N SER A 85 9.56 -9.08 5.66
CA SER A 85 9.20 -8.16 4.57
C SER A 85 8.50 -6.90 5.07
N CYS A 86 7.58 -7.03 6.04
CA CYS A 86 6.90 -5.88 6.65
C CYS A 86 7.87 -4.98 7.42
N ILE A 87 8.79 -5.56 8.19
CA ILE A 87 9.81 -4.79 8.94
C ILE A 87 10.76 -4.09 7.97
N PHE A 88 11.20 -4.79 6.92
CA PHE A 88 12.08 -4.21 5.91
C PHE A 88 11.39 -3.09 5.13
N ALA A 89 10.11 -3.26 4.77
CA ALA A 89 9.28 -2.22 4.17
C ALA A 89 9.16 -0.98 5.08
N ALA A 90 8.99 -1.18 6.39
CA ALA A 90 8.94 -0.08 7.35
C ALA A 90 10.27 0.70 7.40
N GLY A 91 11.40 0.01 7.30
CA GLY A 91 12.72 0.64 7.21
C GLY A 91 12.88 1.50 5.97
N ILE A 92 12.55 0.96 4.79
CA ILE A 92 12.57 1.71 3.52
C ILE A 92 11.62 2.90 3.59
N PHE A 93 10.40 2.69 4.09
CA PHE A 93 9.40 3.74 4.26
C PHE A 93 9.95 4.88 5.12
N ALA A 94 10.55 4.58 6.28
CA ALA A 94 11.10 5.59 7.18
C ALA A 94 12.21 6.41 6.51
N ILE A 95 13.14 5.76 5.80
CA ILE A 95 14.24 6.43 5.08
C ILE A 95 13.68 7.37 4.00
N MET A 96 12.74 6.87 3.18
CA MET A 96 12.15 7.67 2.10
C MET A 96 11.23 8.78 2.62
N ALA A 97 10.57 8.55 3.77
CA ALA A 97 9.80 9.58 4.46
C ALA A 97 10.69 10.73 4.93
N LEU A 98 11.82 10.43 5.54
CA LEU A 98 12.81 11.43 5.95
C LEU A 98 13.36 12.17 4.72
N PHE A 99 13.71 11.47 3.65
CA PHE A 99 14.14 12.07 2.41
C PHE A 99 13.09 13.05 1.85
N GLY A 100 11.83 12.60 1.69
CA GLY A 100 10.75 13.44 1.16
C GLY A 100 10.46 14.66 2.04
N TYR A 101 10.61 14.51 3.38
CA TYR A 101 10.39 15.61 4.33
C TYR A 101 11.49 16.67 4.28
N TYR A 102 12.76 16.26 4.21
CA TYR A 102 13.91 17.18 4.28
C TYR A 102 14.37 17.70 2.93
N THR A 103 14.01 17.04 1.82
CA THR A 103 14.43 17.49 0.49
C THR A 103 13.89 18.89 0.17
N LYS A 104 14.76 19.73 -0.40
CA LYS A 104 14.41 21.06 -0.92
C LYS A 104 14.07 21.04 -2.40
N GLU A 105 14.34 19.91 -3.06
CA GLU A 105 14.06 19.74 -4.48
C GLU A 105 12.55 19.72 -4.75
N ASP A 106 12.16 20.25 -5.90
CA ASP A 106 10.77 20.16 -6.35
C ASP A 106 10.51 18.83 -7.03
N LEU A 107 9.93 17.89 -6.24
CA LEU A 107 9.61 16.57 -6.72
C LEU A 107 8.40 16.53 -7.66
N GLU A 108 7.62 17.63 -7.76
CA GLU A 108 6.45 17.72 -8.64
C GLU A 108 6.79 17.48 -10.13
N ARG A 109 8.01 17.79 -10.55
CA ARG A 109 8.50 17.49 -11.91
C ARG A 109 8.50 16.00 -12.25
N TYR A 110 8.57 15.12 -11.25
CA TYR A 110 8.57 13.67 -11.44
C TYR A 110 7.16 13.05 -11.40
N ARG A 111 6.14 13.84 -11.06
CA ARG A 111 4.74 13.39 -10.92
C ARG A 111 4.23 12.64 -12.15
N LEU A 112 4.50 13.16 -13.33
CA LEU A 112 4.05 12.53 -14.58
C LEU A 112 4.71 11.17 -14.80
N ILE A 113 6.02 11.09 -14.55
CA ILE A 113 6.80 9.85 -14.72
C ILE A 113 6.28 8.77 -13.76
N LEU A 114 6.07 9.12 -12.48
CA LEU A 114 5.54 8.20 -11.47
C LEU A 114 4.14 7.68 -11.84
N LYS A 115 3.26 8.55 -12.34
CA LYS A 115 1.92 8.16 -12.80
C LYS A 115 1.95 7.24 -14.02
N ILE A 116 2.79 7.53 -15.01
CA ILE A 116 2.97 6.68 -16.19
C ILE A 116 3.50 5.31 -15.77
N ASN A 117 4.49 5.28 -14.88
CA ASN A 117 5.06 4.03 -14.37
C ASN A 117 4.01 3.21 -13.60
N MET A 118 3.17 3.86 -12.79
CA MET A 118 2.06 3.21 -12.09
C MET A 118 1.05 2.60 -13.06
N PHE A 119 0.67 3.32 -14.12
CA PHE A 119 -0.21 2.80 -15.16
C PHE A 119 0.41 1.58 -15.86
N PHE A 120 1.70 1.64 -16.18
CA PHE A 120 2.42 0.54 -16.81
C PHE A 120 2.49 -0.69 -15.89
N LEU A 121 2.71 -0.50 -14.59
CA LEU A 121 2.66 -1.59 -13.60
C LEU A 121 1.30 -2.29 -13.55
N ILE A 122 0.20 -1.52 -13.60
CA ILE A 122 -1.16 -2.08 -13.62
C ILE A 122 -1.37 -2.91 -14.89
N CYS A 123 -0.91 -2.42 -16.05
CA CYS A 123 -0.99 -3.17 -17.30
C CYS A 123 -0.17 -4.47 -17.24
N LEU A 124 1.08 -4.41 -16.78
CA LEU A 124 1.93 -5.59 -16.63
C LEU A 124 1.33 -6.61 -15.66
N PHE A 125 0.79 -6.14 -14.54
CA PHE A 125 0.11 -7.00 -13.56
C PHE A 125 -1.10 -7.70 -14.19
N SER A 126 -1.92 -6.97 -14.94
CA SER A 126 -3.10 -7.52 -15.62
C SER A 126 -2.72 -8.57 -16.67
N ILE A 127 -1.67 -8.31 -17.44
CA ILE A 127 -1.12 -9.28 -18.41
C ILE A 127 -0.62 -10.53 -17.70
N ASN A 128 0.14 -10.36 -16.62
CA ASN A 128 0.69 -11.50 -15.87
C ASN A 128 -0.40 -12.32 -15.17
N LEU A 129 -1.49 -11.68 -14.75
CA LEU A 129 -2.63 -12.36 -14.15
C LEU A 129 -3.30 -13.33 -15.15
N TYR A 130 -3.31 -12.97 -16.45
CA TYR A 130 -3.92 -13.78 -17.51
C TYR A 130 -2.95 -14.85 -18.04
N PHE A 131 -1.71 -14.49 -18.31
CA PHE A 131 -0.74 -15.37 -18.96
C PHE A 131 0.16 -16.16 -18.02
N GLY A 132 0.32 -15.73 -16.75
CA GLY A 132 1.11 -16.43 -15.73
C GLY A 132 2.61 -16.53 -16.06
N ILE A 133 3.19 -15.53 -16.73
CA ILE A 133 4.58 -15.56 -17.24
C ILE A 133 5.56 -15.37 -16.07
N PRO A 134 6.46 -16.36 -15.77
CA PRO A 134 7.34 -16.30 -14.62
C PRO A 134 8.31 -15.11 -14.63
N ILE A 135 8.86 -14.74 -15.79
CA ILE A 135 9.80 -13.61 -15.91
C ILE A 135 9.08 -12.27 -15.61
N LEU A 136 7.82 -12.15 -16.03
CA LEU A 136 7.02 -10.94 -15.83
C LEU A 136 6.73 -10.70 -14.35
N TYR A 137 6.60 -11.77 -13.58
CA TYR A 137 6.44 -11.68 -12.13
C TYR A 137 7.62 -10.94 -11.46
N TRP A 138 8.86 -11.25 -11.85
CA TRP A 138 10.05 -10.60 -11.31
C TRP A 138 10.12 -9.12 -11.73
N ILE A 139 9.84 -8.85 -13.01
CA ILE A 139 9.81 -7.48 -13.53
C ILE A 139 8.80 -6.63 -12.76
N ILE A 140 7.59 -7.15 -12.52
CA ILE A 140 6.55 -6.46 -11.76
C ILE A 140 7.00 -6.21 -10.31
N ALA A 141 7.56 -7.22 -9.64
CA ALA A 141 7.98 -7.10 -8.25
C ALA A 141 9.07 -6.04 -8.06
N TYR A 142 10.12 -6.05 -8.89
CA TYR A 142 11.19 -5.05 -8.82
C TYR A 142 10.73 -3.66 -9.27
N SER A 143 9.92 -3.57 -10.32
CA SER A 143 9.37 -2.29 -10.77
C SER A 143 8.43 -1.69 -9.72
N ALA A 144 7.61 -2.50 -9.04
CA ALA A 144 6.79 -2.06 -7.93
C ALA A 144 7.65 -1.57 -6.76
N LEU A 145 8.70 -2.30 -6.39
CA LEU A 145 9.62 -1.89 -5.33
C LEU A 145 10.20 -0.50 -5.60
N ILE A 146 10.73 -0.27 -6.79
CA ILE A 146 11.34 1.01 -7.18
C ILE A 146 10.28 2.13 -7.22
N ASN A 147 9.12 1.85 -7.82
CA ASN A 147 8.07 2.85 -7.99
C ASN A 147 7.50 3.29 -6.64
N PHE A 148 7.11 2.35 -5.78
CA PHE A 148 6.51 2.69 -4.48
C PHE A 148 7.52 3.30 -3.51
N THR A 149 8.79 2.89 -3.56
CA THR A 149 9.86 3.57 -2.83
C THR A 149 9.97 5.04 -3.25
N SER A 150 9.91 5.33 -4.55
CA SER A 150 9.96 6.72 -5.06
C SER A 150 8.69 7.51 -4.74
N LEU A 151 7.51 6.85 -4.79
CA LEU A 151 6.22 7.47 -4.45
C LEU A 151 6.16 7.93 -3.00
N ILE A 152 6.67 7.15 -2.05
CA ILE A 152 6.71 7.55 -0.62
C ILE A 152 7.40 8.90 -0.46
N GLY A 153 8.57 9.08 -1.04
CA GLY A 153 9.29 10.36 -0.96
C GLY A 153 8.54 11.51 -1.62
N PHE A 154 7.94 11.25 -2.79
CA PHE A 154 7.11 12.22 -3.51
C PHE A 154 5.87 12.62 -2.71
N ASP A 155 5.08 11.66 -2.22
CA ASP A 155 3.82 11.92 -1.54
C ASP A 155 4.02 12.67 -0.23
N ILE A 156 5.09 12.37 0.52
CA ILE A 156 5.43 13.11 1.74
C ILE A 156 5.81 14.56 1.42
N ASN A 157 6.62 14.80 0.37
CA ASN A 157 6.98 16.15 -0.05
C ASN A 157 5.74 16.94 -0.51
N HIS A 158 4.85 16.29 -1.28
CA HIS A 158 3.63 16.89 -1.78
C HIS A 158 2.65 17.25 -0.65
N ILE A 159 2.35 16.31 0.25
CA ILE A 159 1.42 16.54 1.37
C ILE A 159 1.98 17.59 2.33
N LYS A 160 3.29 17.60 2.60
CA LYS A 160 3.92 18.66 3.38
C LYS A 160 3.66 20.04 2.78
N LYS A 161 3.80 20.20 1.46
CA LYS A 161 3.53 21.48 0.78
C LYS A 161 2.04 21.86 0.89
N GLU A 162 1.13 20.92 0.67
CA GLU A 162 -0.31 21.16 0.80
C GLU A 162 -0.71 21.58 2.21
N LEU A 163 -0.19 20.91 3.24
CA LEU A 163 -0.46 21.25 4.64
C LEU A 163 0.02 22.68 4.99
N ILE A 164 1.19 23.09 4.49
CA ILE A 164 1.72 24.44 4.73
C ILE A 164 0.83 25.48 4.03
N LEU A 165 0.43 25.24 2.79
CA LEU A 165 -0.38 26.19 2.01
C LEU A 165 -1.80 26.37 2.59
N MET A 166 -2.36 25.34 3.20
CA MET A 166 -3.75 25.30 3.65
C MET A 166 -3.93 25.35 5.17
N SER A 167 -2.88 25.77 5.90
CA SER A 167 -2.83 25.81 7.37
C SER A 167 -3.94 26.64 8.05
N LYS A 168 -4.67 27.46 7.30
CA LYS A 168 -5.72 28.36 7.83
C LYS A 168 -7.13 27.74 7.90
N ASN A 169 -7.36 26.53 7.37
CA ASN A 169 -8.69 25.92 7.31
C ASN A 169 -8.64 24.52 7.96
N GLU A 170 -9.13 24.41 9.20
CA GLU A 170 -9.08 23.16 9.99
C GLU A 170 -9.81 21.98 9.31
N ILE A 171 -10.98 22.21 8.69
CA ILE A 171 -11.76 21.16 8.03
C ILE A 171 -11.00 20.60 6.83
N PHE A 172 -10.27 21.47 6.13
CA PHE A 172 -9.47 21.06 4.99
C PHE A 172 -8.21 20.31 5.42
N LEU A 173 -7.55 20.76 6.49
CA LEU A 173 -6.40 20.09 7.09
C LEU A 173 -6.73 18.65 7.47
N ASP A 174 -7.86 18.41 8.10
CA ASP A 174 -8.32 17.06 8.48
C ASP A 174 -8.51 16.15 7.26
N ARG A 175 -9.04 16.67 6.16
CA ARG A 175 -9.24 15.91 4.92
C ARG A 175 -7.91 15.58 4.24
N VAL A 176 -7.02 16.57 4.10
CA VAL A 176 -5.67 16.37 3.51
C VAL A 176 -4.86 15.39 4.35
N SER A 177 -4.92 15.52 5.67
CA SER A 177 -4.23 14.59 6.58
C SER A 177 -4.74 13.16 6.45
N LEU A 178 -6.06 12.97 6.35
CA LEU A 178 -6.64 11.65 6.14
C LEU A 178 -6.27 11.06 4.78
N MET A 179 -6.34 11.87 3.72
CA MET A 179 -5.96 11.47 2.36
C MET A 179 -4.49 11.05 2.30
N GLY A 180 -3.59 11.87 2.89
CA GLY A 180 -2.18 11.55 2.99
C GLY A 180 -1.91 10.27 3.78
N THR A 181 -2.62 10.07 4.89
CA THR A 181 -2.50 8.84 5.68
C THR A 181 -2.89 7.60 4.88
N MET A 182 -3.94 7.70 4.04
CA MET A 182 -4.37 6.60 3.18
C MET A 182 -3.36 6.30 2.08
N GLN A 183 -2.78 7.33 1.45
CA GLN A 183 -1.73 7.18 0.45
C GLN A 183 -0.50 6.49 1.05
N PHE A 184 0.00 6.98 2.18
CA PHE A 184 1.16 6.37 2.86
C PHE A 184 0.90 4.93 3.29
N TYR A 185 -0.33 4.62 3.71
CA TYR A 185 -0.69 3.26 4.06
C TYR A 185 -0.69 2.33 2.85
N LEU A 186 -1.22 2.80 1.71
CA LEU A 186 -1.22 2.06 0.46
C LEU A 186 0.20 1.80 -0.03
N ASP A 187 1.05 2.83 -0.03
CA ASP A 187 2.44 2.73 -0.45
C ASP A 187 3.21 1.71 0.39
N TYR A 188 3.06 1.79 1.72
CA TYR A 188 3.64 0.84 2.64
C TYR A 188 3.15 -0.60 2.38
N PHE A 189 1.84 -0.75 2.17
CA PHE A 189 1.23 -2.06 1.94
C PHE A 189 1.74 -2.69 0.63
N VAL A 190 1.74 -1.94 -0.48
CA VAL A 190 2.23 -2.45 -1.76
C VAL A 190 3.73 -2.72 -1.75
N LEU A 191 4.50 -1.86 -1.08
CA LEU A 191 5.93 -2.08 -0.85
C LEU A 191 6.18 -3.39 -0.09
N SER A 192 5.39 -3.65 0.96
CA SER A 192 5.46 -4.91 1.71
C SER A 192 5.15 -6.12 0.83
N LEU A 193 4.11 -6.05 -0.01
CA LEU A 193 3.76 -7.13 -0.95
C LEU A 193 4.85 -7.37 -2.00
N ALA A 194 5.48 -6.32 -2.53
CA ALA A 194 6.58 -6.43 -3.47
C ALA A 194 7.78 -7.16 -2.84
N LEU A 195 8.14 -6.80 -1.60
CA LEU A 195 9.21 -7.45 -0.85
C LEU A 195 8.89 -8.91 -0.52
N MET A 196 7.64 -9.21 -0.09
CA MET A 196 7.20 -10.60 0.12
C MET A 196 7.28 -11.42 -1.17
N SER A 197 6.96 -10.81 -2.29
CA SER A 197 7.06 -11.46 -3.60
C SER A 197 8.48 -11.79 -3.98
N ILE A 198 9.43 -10.90 -3.67
CA ILE A 198 10.86 -11.10 -3.94
C ILE A 198 11.44 -12.13 -2.96
N PHE A 199 11.31 -11.91 -1.66
CA PHE A 199 11.88 -12.80 -0.65
C PHE A 199 11.22 -14.18 -0.63
N GLY A 200 9.91 -14.24 -0.81
CA GLY A 200 9.17 -15.49 -0.85
C GLY A 200 9.60 -16.44 -1.97
N LYS A 201 9.97 -15.92 -3.15
CA LYS A 201 10.48 -16.74 -4.25
C LYS A 201 12.00 -17.02 -4.16
N THR A 202 12.74 -16.22 -3.40
CA THR A 202 14.17 -16.40 -3.25
C THR A 202 14.49 -17.45 -2.17
N PHE A 203 13.63 -17.55 -1.13
CA PHE A 203 13.85 -18.42 0.02
C PHE A 203 12.96 -19.68 0.04
N THR A 204 12.04 -19.85 -0.91
CA THR A 204 11.27 -21.09 -1.16
C THR A 204 11.75 -21.78 -2.40
#